data_4ff82bbcf954712af66a473c1d82e952
#
_entry.id   4ff82bbcf954712af66a473c1d82e952
#
_cell.length_a   1.000
_cell.length_b   1.000
_cell.length_c   1.000
_cell.angle_alpha   90.00
_cell.angle_beta   90.00
_cell.angle_gamma   90.00
#
_symmetry.space_group_name_H-M   'P 1'
#
loop_
_entity.id
_entity.type
_entity.pdbx_description
1 polymer ?
#
loop_
_entity_poly.entity_id
_entity_poly.type
_entity_poly.pdbx_seq_one_letter_code
_entity_poly.pdbx_strand_id
1 'polypeptide(L)'
;MGSGRQESGRARTRRVRGCIAAAVLLAAGAKSKRYSLPNSRIVIHQPLMSGLAGQATDIDIAAREILRMRERINEILVHHTGQLVKRIQDDTERDYIMSADQGKEYGIIDDVIRKRA
;
A
#
# COMPACT_ATOMS: atom_id res chain seq x y z
N MET A 1 -24.28 -9.85 -19.27
CA MET A 1 -23.54 -8.60 -19.37
C MET A 1 -23.36 -7.86 -18.04
N GLY A 2 -24.26 -7.99 -17.08
CA GLY A 2 -24.12 -7.38 -15.74
C GLY A 2 -23.13 -8.06 -14.80
N SER A 3 -22.93 -9.37 -14.96
CA SER A 3 -22.12 -10.18 -14.05
C SER A 3 -20.62 -9.86 -14.10
N GLY A 4 -20.09 -9.53 -15.26
CA GLY A 4 -18.66 -9.23 -15.42
C GLY A 4 -18.20 -7.98 -14.69
N ARG A 5 -19.05 -6.97 -14.56
CA ARG A 5 -18.74 -5.73 -13.85
C ARG A 5 -18.71 -5.92 -12.33
N GLN A 6 -19.58 -6.76 -11.81
CA GLN A 6 -19.62 -7.06 -10.37
C GLN A 6 -18.38 -7.86 -9.94
N GLU A 7 -17.96 -8.79 -10.75
CA GLU A 7 -16.77 -9.59 -10.46
C GLU A 7 -15.49 -8.75 -10.45
N SER A 8 -15.35 -7.83 -11.40
CA SER A 8 -14.18 -6.96 -11.44
C SER A 8 -14.15 -5.98 -10.25
N GLY A 9 -15.33 -5.50 -9.82
CA GLY A 9 -15.43 -4.65 -8.63
C GLY A 9 -15.04 -5.37 -7.35
N ARG A 10 -15.51 -6.61 -7.19
CA ARG A 10 -15.16 -7.44 -6.02
C ARG A 10 -13.69 -7.80 -5.99
N ALA A 11 -13.12 -8.14 -7.13
CA ALA A 11 -11.70 -8.46 -7.23
C ALA A 11 -10.82 -7.27 -6.86
N ARG A 12 -11.19 -6.05 -7.27
CA ARG A 12 -10.48 -4.82 -6.89
C ARG A 12 -10.52 -4.55 -5.40
N THR A 13 -11.68 -4.74 -4.78
CA THR A 13 -11.84 -4.51 -3.34
C THR A 13 -11.01 -5.49 -2.53
N ARG A 14 -10.92 -6.74 -2.95
CA ARG A 14 -10.09 -7.74 -2.28
C ARG A 14 -8.61 -7.46 -2.41
N ARG A 15 -8.15 -6.95 -3.55
CA ARG A 15 -6.73 -6.69 -3.80
C ARG A 15 -6.21 -5.51 -2.99
N VAL A 16 -7.05 -4.55 -2.70
CA VAL A 16 -6.66 -3.38 -1.89
C VAL A 16 -6.43 -3.75 -0.42
N ARG A 17 -6.96 -4.88 0.04
CA ARG A 17 -6.95 -5.27 1.44
C ARG A 17 -5.63 -5.79 2.00
N GLY A 18 -4.68 -6.18 1.22
CA GLY A 18 -3.59 -6.92 1.83
C GLY A 18 -2.23 -6.81 1.16
N CYS A 19 -2.02 -5.87 0.27
CA CYS A 19 -0.75 -5.81 -0.45
C CYS A 19 -0.16 -4.40 -0.39
N ILE A 20 1.04 -4.30 0.17
CA ILE A 20 1.81 -3.05 0.17
C ILE A 20 2.00 -2.54 -1.27
N ALA A 21 2.11 -3.43 -2.25
CA ALA A 21 2.24 -3.05 -3.65
C ALA A 21 1.03 -2.26 -4.15
N ALA A 22 -0.19 -2.60 -3.69
CA ALA A 22 -1.40 -1.87 -4.05
C ALA A 22 -1.37 -0.44 -3.48
N ALA A 23 -0.95 -0.27 -2.24
CA ALA A 23 -0.82 1.05 -1.60
C ALA A 23 0.25 1.89 -2.30
N VAL A 24 1.37 1.29 -2.67
CA VAL A 24 2.45 1.96 -3.40
C VAL A 24 1.99 2.40 -4.80
N LEU A 25 1.29 1.54 -5.53
CA LEU A 25 0.74 1.89 -6.83
C LEU A 25 -0.27 3.04 -6.74
N LEU A 26 -1.12 3.02 -5.74
CA LEU A 26 -2.09 4.08 -5.50
C LEU A 26 -1.38 5.40 -5.20
N ALA A 27 -0.42 5.40 -4.30
CA ALA A 27 0.34 6.59 -3.93
C ALA A 27 1.16 7.14 -5.10
N ALA A 28 1.66 6.27 -5.98
CA ALA A 28 2.49 6.63 -7.12
C ALA A 28 1.69 7.14 -8.33
N GLY A 29 0.38 7.17 -8.25
CA GLY A 29 -0.47 7.75 -9.29
C GLY A 29 -0.21 9.25 -9.48
N ALA A 30 -0.69 9.79 -10.60
CA ALA A 30 -0.53 11.21 -10.89
C ALA A 30 -1.19 12.06 -9.81
N LYS A 31 -0.52 13.11 -9.37
CA LYS A 31 -1.05 14.09 -8.41
C LYS A 31 -2.39 14.62 -8.90
N SER A 32 -3.33 14.80 -7.98
CA SER A 32 -4.71 15.22 -8.21
C SER A 32 -5.60 14.17 -8.85
N LYS A 33 -5.08 12.97 -9.14
CA LYS A 33 -5.81 11.88 -9.79
C LYS A 33 -5.83 10.58 -8.98
N ARG A 34 -5.46 10.64 -7.72
CA ARG A 34 -5.47 9.47 -6.83
C ARG A 34 -6.74 9.53 -5.98
N TYR A 35 -7.63 8.56 -6.17
CA TYR A 35 -8.93 8.55 -5.51
C TYR A 35 -9.22 7.21 -4.83
N SER A 36 -10.03 7.24 -3.80
CA SER A 36 -10.59 6.03 -3.21
C SER A 36 -12.08 6.18 -2.96
N LEU A 37 -12.77 5.07 -2.81
CA LEU A 37 -14.17 5.04 -2.41
C LEU A 37 -14.29 5.25 -0.90
N PRO A 38 -15.43 5.79 -0.40
CA PRO A 38 -15.55 6.18 1.03
C PRO A 38 -15.36 5.04 2.02
N ASN A 39 -15.75 3.82 1.64
CA ASN A 39 -15.68 2.65 2.51
C ASN A 39 -14.42 1.80 2.31
N SER A 40 -13.44 2.33 1.59
CA SER A 40 -12.18 1.64 1.35
C SER A 40 -11.29 1.67 2.59
N ARG A 41 -10.44 0.65 2.68
CA ARG A 41 -9.36 0.61 3.68
C ARG A 41 -8.04 0.53 2.96
N ILE A 42 -7.13 1.40 3.31
CA ILE A 42 -5.78 1.46 2.76
C ILE A 42 -4.83 0.92 3.81
N VAL A 43 -4.08 -0.10 3.44
CA VAL A 43 -3.15 -0.76 4.37
C VAL A 43 -1.74 -0.56 3.87
N ILE A 44 -0.87 -0.06 4.73
CA ILE A 44 0.56 -0.04 4.49
C ILE A 44 1.26 -0.93 5.53
N HIS A 45 2.23 -1.70 5.06
CA HIS A 45 3.05 -2.54 5.92
C HIS A 45 4.37 -2.84 5.21
N GLN A 46 5.37 -3.23 5.97
CA GLN A 46 6.64 -3.65 5.39
C GLN A 46 6.53 -5.05 4.78
N PRO A 47 7.33 -5.33 3.73
CA PRO A 47 7.41 -6.68 3.23
C PRO A 47 7.95 -7.61 4.31
N LEU A 48 7.25 -8.73 4.50
CA LEU A 48 7.57 -9.72 5.51
C LEU A 48 8.12 -10.98 4.85
N MET A 49 9.06 -11.59 5.52
CA MET A 49 9.53 -12.93 5.18
C MET A 49 8.77 -13.94 6.03
N SER A 50 8.17 -14.92 5.39
CA SER A 50 7.54 -16.05 6.07
C SER A 50 7.97 -17.34 5.42
N GLY A 51 8.13 -18.40 6.22
CA GLY A 51 8.41 -19.74 5.72
C GLY A 51 9.78 -19.90 5.07
N LEU A 52 10.78 -19.19 5.54
CA LEU A 52 12.14 -19.36 5.04
C LEU A 52 12.70 -20.70 5.47
N ALA A 53 12.98 -21.53 4.50
CA ALA A 53 13.67 -22.80 4.69
C ALA A 53 14.82 -22.89 3.70
N GLY A 54 15.92 -23.50 4.08
CA GLY A 54 17.08 -23.66 3.21
C GLY A 54 18.39 -23.40 3.94
N GLN A 55 19.45 -23.27 3.16
CA GLN A 55 20.78 -23.01 3.69
C GLN A 55 20.89 -21.59 4.27
N ALA A 56 21.73 -21.42 5.27
CA ALA A 56 21.95 -20.12 5.93
C ALA A 56 22.36 -19.03 4.95
N THR A 57 23.12 -19.36 3.91
CA THR A 57 23.52 -18.41 2.87
C THR A 57 22.32 -17.87 2.09
N ASP A 58 21.39 -18.75 1.74
CA ASP A 58 20.18 -18.35 0.99
C ASP A 58 19.25 -17.48 1.86
N ILE A 59 19.16 -17.80 3.15
CA ILE A 59 18.40 -17.00 4.11
C ILE A 59 19.01 -15.61 4.25
N ASP A 60 20.33 -15.50 4.30
CA ASP A 60 21.03 -14.22 4.39
C ASP A 60 20.79 -13.36 3.15
N ILE A 61 20.88 -13.95 1.96
CA ILE A 61 20.61 -13.24 0.70
C ILE A 61 19.16 -12.72 0.66
N ALA A 62 18.20 -13.56 1.06
CA ALA A 62 16.79 -13.17 1.10
C ALA A 62 16.54 -12.06 2.13
N ALA A 63 17.18 -12.13 3.31
CA ALA A 63 17.06 -11.11 4.34
C ALA A 63 17.58 -9.75 3.87
N ARG A 64 18.71 -9.72 3.19
CA ARG A 64 19.27 -8.49 2.62
C ARG A 64 18.36 -7.88 1.56
N GLU A 65 17.75 -8.71 0.71
CA GLU A 65 16.81 -8.26 -0.29
C GLU A 65 15.56 -7.62 0.33
N ILE A 66 15.02 -8.24 1.38
CA ILE A 66 13.88 -7.68 2.12
C ILE A 66 14.23 -6.31 2.70
N LEU A 67 15.42 -6.15 3.27
CA LEU A 67 15.85 -4.86 3.81
C LEU A 67 15.96 -3.79 2.74
N ARG A 68 16.48 -4.12 1.56
CA ARG A 68 16.51 -3.21 0.42
C ARG A 68 15.10 -2.81 -0.04
N MET A 69 14.20 -3.79 -0.11
CA MET A 69 12.82 -3.54 -0.48
C MET A 69 12.12 -2.61 0.51
N ARG A 70 12.36 -2.79 1.80
CA ARG A 70 11.82 -1.91 2.85
C ARG A 70 12.27 -0.46 2.65
N GLU A 71 13.56 -0.25 2.48
CA GLU A 71 14.11 1.08 2.26
C GLU A 71 13.52 1.71 1.00
N ARG A 72 13.47 0.96 -0.09
CA ARG A 72 12.94 1.46 -1.35
C ARG A 72 11.46 1.81 -1.28
N ILE A 73 10.66 0.97 -0.66
CA ILE A 73 9.23 1.22 -0.47
C ILE A 73 9.03 2.46 0.40
N ASN A 74 9.79 2.60 1.48
CA ASN A 74 9.71 3.77 2.34
C ASN A 74 10.07 5.05 1.59
N GLU A 75 11.11 5.04 0.77
CA GLU A 75 11.49 6.17 -0.09
C GLU A 75 10.36 6.56 -1.05
N ILE A 76 9.75 5.58 -1.69
CA ILE A 76 8.64 5.81 -2.61
C ILE A 76 7.45 6.44 -1.89
N LEU A 77 7.09 5.91 -0.72
CA LEU A 77 6.00 6.44 0.08
C LEU A 77 6.32 7.88 0.57
N VAL A 78 7.52 8.14 1.04
CA VAL A 78 7.95 9.49 1.43
C VAL A 78 7.80 10.46 0.26
N HIS A 79 8.28 10.06 -0.92
CA HIS A 79 8.21 10.91 -2.11
C HIS A 79 6.78 11.27 -2.52
N HIS A 80 5.88 10.30 -2.47
CA HIS A 80 4.50 10.48 -2.97
C HIS A 80 3.53 11.00 -1.91
N THR A 81 3.79 10.76 -0.62
CA THR A 81 2.89 11.22 0.46
C THR A 81 3.34 12.54 1.08
N GLY A 82 4.61 12.87 0.99
CA GLY A 82 5.17 14.03 1.68
C GLY A 82 5.38 13.82 3.18
N GLN A 83 5.21 12.60 3.69
CA GLN A 83 5.45 12.30 5.10
C GLN A 83 6.95 12.19 5.40
N LEU A 84 7.30 12.36 6.67
CA LEU A 84 8.67 12.17 7.13
C LEU A 84 9.07 10.69 7.06
N VAL A 85 10.32 10.41 6.74
CA VAL A 85 10.86 9.05 6.67
C VAL A 85 10.59 8.28 7.95
N LYS A 86 10.83 8.89 9.09
CA LYS A 86 10.62 8.25 10.40
C LYS A 86 9.16 7.85 10.60
N ARG A 87 8.21 8.68 10.19
CA ARG A 87 6.79 8.37 10.30
C ARG A 87 6.41 7.17 9.44
N ILE A 88 6.89 7.13 8.20
CA ILE A 88 6.65 6.00 7.31
C ILE A 88 7.25 4.71 7.89
N GLN A 89 8.48 4.78 8.42
CA GLN A 89 9.13 3.63 9.04
C GLN A 89 8.33 3.10 10.24
N ASP A 90 7.90 3.99 11.12
CA ASP A 90 7.16 3.60 12.33
C ASP A 90 5.78 3.03 11.97
N ASP A 91 5.07 3.65 11.03
CA ASP A 91 3.73 3.23 10.64
C ASP A 91 3.74 1.90 9.86
N THR A 92 4.81 1.61 9.13
CA THR A 92 4.92 0.38 8.34
C THR A 92 5.48 -0.82 9.11
N GLU A 93 5.96 -0.64 10.33
CA GLU A 93 6.44 -1.76 11.15
C GLU A 93 5.35 -2.80 11.41
N ARG A 94 4.12 -2.35 11.53
CA ARG A 94 2.92 -3.19 11.65
C ARG A 94 1.92 -2.74 10.61
N ASP A 95 0.88 -3.54 10.41
CA ASP A 95 -0.21 -3.16 9.53
C ASP A 95 -0.80 -1.83 9.98
N TYR A 96 -0.63 -0.80 9.19
CA TYR A 96 -1.24 0.50 9.41
C TYR A 96 -2.44 0.63 8.50
N ILE A 97 -3.62 0.49 9.09
CA ILE A 97 -4.89 0.48 8.37
C ILE A 97 -5.52 1.86 8.43
N MET A 98 -5.75 2.43 7.27
CA MET A 98 -6.34 3.77 7.13
C MET A 98 -7.72 3.68 6.48
N SER A 99 -8.65 4.51 6.96
CA SER A 99 -9.87 4.81 6.22
C SER A 99 -9.55 5.66 4.99
N ALA A 100 -10.53 5.85 4.11
CA ALA A 100 -10.35 6.71 2.94
C ALA A 100 -9.93 8.13 3.33
N ASP A 101 -10.60 8.73 4.31
CA ASP A 101 -10.27 10.08 4.78
C ASP A 101 -8.87 10.15 5.40
N GLN A 102 -8.50 9.16 6.19
CA GLN A 102 -7.16 9.07 6.75
C GLN A 102 -6.08 8.92 5.67
N GLY A 103 -6.37 8.16 4.62
CA GLY A 103 -5.48 8.03 3.47
C GLY A 103 -5.28 9.36 2.74
N LYS A 104 -6.31 10.17 2.66
CA LYS A 104 -6.21 11.53 2.11
C LYS A 104 -5.33 12.43 2.97
N GLU A 105 -5.54 12.45 4.27
CA GLU A 105 -4.71 13.23 5.20
C GLU A 105 -3.26 12.76 5.20
N TYR A 106 -3.05 11.46 5.09
CA TYR A 106 -1.71 10.88 5.03
C TYR A 106 -0.97 11.26 3.75
N GLY A 107 -1.69 11.48 2.66
CA GLY A 107 -1.12 11.85 1.37
C GLY A 107 -1.04 10.70 0.36
N ILE A 108 -1.62 9.55 0.66
CA ILE A 108 -1.65 8.42 -0.27
C ILE A 108 -2.62 8.67 -1.42
N ILE A 109 -3.72 9.34 -1.12
CA ILE A 109 -4.71 9.73 -2.12
C ILE A 109 -4.96 11.24 -2.06
N ASP A 110 -5.54 11.76 -3.12
CA ASP A 110 -5.84 13.19 -3.24
C ASP A 110 -7.26 13.51 -2.82
N ASP A 111 -8.20 12.61 -3.04
CA ASP A 111 -9.59 12.82 -2.66
C ASP A 111 -10.36 11.51 -2.52
N VAL A 112 -11.54 11.62 -1.93
CA VAL A 112 -12.46 10.50 -1.74
C VAL A 112 -13.69 10.74 -2.61
N ILE A 113 -14.05 9.74 -3.43
CA ILE A 113 -15.21 9.84 -4.31
C ILE A 113 -16.47 9.50 -3.49
N ARG A 114 -17.25 10.52 -3.15
CA ARG A 114 -18.46 10.36 -2.33
C ARG A 114 -19.75 10.31 -3.14
N LYS A 115 -19.73 10.81 -4.36
CA LYS A 115 -20.89 10.84 -5.25
C LYS A 115 -20.52 10.35 -6.62
N ARG A 116 -21.46 9.68 -7.28
CA ARG A 116 -21.34 9.40 -8.69
C ARG A 116 -21.41 10.73 -9.46
N ALA A 117 -20.49 10.85 -10.35
CA ALA A 117 -20.54 11.95 -11.30
C ALA A 117 -21.72 11.80 -12.26
#